data_43a8c0cec5a73c24e7b664fe470f977c
#
_entry.id   43a8c0cec5a73c24e7b664fe470f977c
#
_cell.length_a   1.000
_cell.length_b   1.000
_cell.length_c   1.000
_cell.angle_alpha   90.00
_cell.angle_beta   90.00
_cell.angle_gamma   90.00
#
_symmetry.space_group_name_H-M   'P 1'
#
loop_
_entity.id
_entity.type
_entity.pdbx_description
1 polymer ?
#
loop_
_entity_poly.entity_id
_entity_poly.type
_entity_poly.pdbx_seq_one_letter_code
_entity_poly.pdbx_strand_id
1 'polypeptide(L)'
;MRQRVKIVIKEEIVRELYVIAGEDAVQTAEPMKNHTTFRVGGPADYFVAPHTEEEIRKIVALCEEKEIPWFVTGNGSNLVVSDEGYHGVILSVYKNFQGIKVEGNRIRAKAGSMLVSISQAAREAGLSGMEFASGIPGTLGGGVRMNAGAYGGEMKDIVQNVTVLTRDGEIRELEKEELGFGYRASVIKDRGYVVLGAELMLVPGDKEEILARMQELKNKRVEKQPLEYPSAGSAFKRPEGYFAGKLVMDAGLSGYAVGGAKVSEKHCGFLINAGGATASDVMELIRQIQAKVKEQFGVQLEPEIQFLGEF
;
A
#
# COMPACT_ATOMS: atom_id res chain seq x y z
N MET A 1 27.61 -19.08 -3.28
CA MET A 1 28.04 -17.91 -4.09
C MET A 1 26.77 -17.15 -4.47
N ARG A 2 26.48 -16.00 -3.84
CA ARG A 2 25.37 -15.14 -4.25
C ARG A 2 25.73 -14.54 -5.61
N GLN A 3 25.01 -14.89 -6.67
CA GLN A 3 25.10 -14.16 -7.92
C GLN A 3 24.73 -12.70 -7.63
N ARG A 4 25.61 -11.76 -7.93
CA ARG A 4 25.31 -10.33 -7.85
C ARG A 4 24.26 -10.04 -8.93
N VAL A 5 23.10 -9.59 -8.51
CA VAL A 5 22.06 -9.05 -9.40
C VAL A 5 22.71 -8.02 -10.31
N LYS A 6 22.61 -8.22 -11.60
CA LYS A 6 23.18 -7.30 -12.58
C LYS A 6 22.13 -6.24 -12.87
N ILE A 7 22.09 -5.18 -12.03
CA ILE A 7 21.30 -3.98 -12.31
C ILE A 7 21.79 -3.43 -13.66
N VAL A 8 20.91 -3.40 -14.65
CA VAL A 8 21.21 -2.86 -15.98
C VAL A 8 20.56 -1.49 -16.11
N ILE A 9 21.21 -0.48 -15.53
CA ILE A 9 20.80 0.91 -15.69
C ILE A 9 21.21 1.39 -17.08
N LYS A 10 20.23 1.76 -17.90
CA LYS A 10 20.46 2.37 -19.19
C LYS A 10 20.49 3.89 -19.01
N GLU A 11 21.62 4.52 -19.29
CA GLU A 11 21.80 5.97 -19.16
C GLU A 11 20.78 6.78 -19.99
N GLU A 12 20.37 6.25 -21.13
CA GLU A 12 19.32 6.86 -21.95
C GLU A 12 18.01 7.00 -21.17
N ILE A 13 17.56 5.95 -20.51
CA ILE A 13 16.34 5.97 -19.70
C ILE A 13 16.44 6.95 -18.55
N VAL A 14 17.59 6.99 -17.87
CA VAL A 14 17.83 7.96 -16.79
C VAL A 14 17.68 9.39 -17.29
N ARG A 15 18.27 9.73 -18.45
CA ARG A 15 18.17 11.07 -19.04
C ARG A 15 16.73 11.43 -19.40
N GLU A 16 15.97 10.50 -19.98
CA GLU A 16 14.57 10.74 -20.30
C GLU A 16 13.73 10.96 -19.03
N LEU A 17 13.94 10.15 -17.98
CA LEU A 17 13.28 10.34 -16.69
C LEU A 17 13.65 11.69 -16.05
N TYR A 18 14.92 12.14 -16.15
CA TYR A 18 15.35 13.46 -15.69
C TYR A 18 14.66 14.59 -16.44
N VAL A 19 14.50 14.46 -17.76
CA VAL A 19 13.77 15.46 -18.57
C VAL A 19 12.29 15.55 -18.17
N ILE A 20 11.67 14.43 -17.77
CA ILE A 20 10.26 14.38 -17.41
C ILE A 20 10.02 14.90 -15.98
N ALA A 21 10.79 14.41 -14.99
CA ALA A 21 10.50 14.61 -13.57
C ALA A 21 11.53 15.46 -12.80
N GLY A 22 12.66 15.81 -13.44
CA GLY A 22 13.78 16.45 -12.78
C GLY A 22 14.76 15.46 -12.15
N GLU A 23 16.02 15.86 -12.01
CA GLU A 23 17.09 15.01 -11.48
C GLU A 23 16.85 14.63 -10.01
N ASP A 24 16.31 15.53 -9.21
CA ASP A 24 16.00 15.36 -7.80
C ASP A 24 14.87 14.37 -7.52
N ALA A 25 14.02 14.14 -8.50
CA ALA A 25 12.90 13.18 -8.42
C ALA A 25 13.28 11.76 -8.86
N VAL A 26 14.47 11.52 -9.41
CA VAL A 26 14.88 10.23 -9.97
C VAL A 26 16.09 9.66 -9.23
N GLN A 27 15.98 8.43 -8.78
CA GLN A 27 17.06 7.68 -8.14
C GLN A 27 17.26 6.37 -8.90
N THR A 28 18.51 5.93 -9.01
CA THR A 28 18.87 4.65 -9.64
C THR A 28 19.41 3.69 -8.59
N ALA A 29 19.16 2.38 -8.78
CA ALA A 29 19.53 1.34 -7.82
C ALA A 29 19.05 1.64 -6.38
N GLU A 30 17.86 2.25 -6.25
CA GLU A 30 17.35 2.69 -4.95
C GLU A 30 16.82 1.51 -4.12
N PRO A 31 17.35 1.29 -2.91
CA PRO A 31 16.94 0.17 -2.06
C PRO A 31 15.48 0.28 -1.61
N MET A 32 14.62 -0.62 -2.06
CA MET A 32 13.19 -0.58 -1.75
C MET A 32 12.86 -0.79 -0.26
N LYS A 33 13.77 -1.33 0.54
CA LYS A 33 13.65 -1.35 2.01
C LYS A 33 13.44 0.03 2.63
N ASN A 34 13.87 1.10 1.96
CA ASN A 34 13.68 2.49 2.40
C ASN A 34 12.26 3.01 2.09
N HIS A 35 11.51 2.30 1.24
CA HIS A 35 10.20 2.69 0.70
C HIS A 35 9.10 1.67 1.01
N THR A 36 9.35 0.74 1.91
CA THR A 36 8.38 -0.20 2.44
C THR A 36 8.30 -0.12 3.96
N THR A 37 7.10 -0.25 4.52
CA THR A 37 6.95 -0.25 6.00
C THR A 37 7.45 -1.54 6.63
N PHE A 38 7.62 -2.62 5.86
CA PHE A 38 8.26 -3.86 6.33
C PHE A 38 9.78 -3.74 6.42
N ARG A 39 10.37 -2.72 5.74
CA ARG A 39 11.81 -2.47 5.68
C ARG A 39 12.62 -3.63 5.10
N VAL A 40 12.07 -4.28 4.09
CA VAL A 40 12.76 -5.30 3.28
C VAL A 40 12.65 -4.92 1.80
N GLY A 41 13.53 -5.46 0.98
CA GLY A 41 13.55 -5.29 -0.47
C GLY A 41 14.89 -4.80 -1.00
N GLY A 42 15.30 -5.43 -2.09
CA GLY A 42 16.46 -5.06 -2.89
C GLY A 42 16.25 -3.77 -3.68
N PRO A 43 17.17 -3.43 -4.60
CA PRO A 43 17.12 -2.18 -5.33
C PRO A 43 16.11 -2.18 -6.47
N ALA A 44 15.42 -1.05 -6.70
CA ALA A 44 14.73 -0.77 -7.96
C ALA A 44 15.73 -0.19 -8.96
N ASP A 45 15.65 -0.60 -10.25
CA ASP A 45 16.52 -0.03 -11.28
C ASP A 45 16.32 1.48 -11.35
N TYR A 46 15.06 1.92 -11.37
CA TYR A 46 14.69 3.33 -11.38
C TYR A 46 13.58 3.59 -10.35
N PHE A 47 13.79 4.56 -9.48
CA PHE A 47 12.79 5.05 -8.54
C PHE A 47 12.48 6.50 -8.86
N VAL A 48 11.23 6.81 -9.19
CA VAL A 48 10.80 8.14 -9.64
C VAL A 48 9.68 8.65 -8.76
N ALA A 49 9.82 9.89 -8.25
CA ALA A 49 8.84 10.55 -7.40
C ALA A 49 8.27 11.81 -8.08
N PRO A 50 7.29 11.67 -9.00
CA PRO A 50 6.74 12.78 -9.77
C PRO A 50 5.97 13.78 -8.90
N HIS A 51 5.85 15.02 -9.36
CA HIS A 51 5.14 16.12 -8.71
C HIS A 51 3.76 16.37 -9.31
N THR A 52 3.57 16.03 -10.61
CA THR A 52 2.39 16.39 -11.38
C THR A 52 1.76 15.18 -12.08
N GLU A 53 0.49 15.31 -12.44
CA GLU A 53 -0.24 14.31 -13.23
C GLU A 53 0.40 14.13 -14.61
N GLU A 54 0.88 15.21 -15.20
CA GLU A 54 1.53 15.19 -16.51
C GLU A 54 2.86 14.42 -16.47
N GLU A 55 3.65 14.57 -15.40
CA GLU A 55 4.86 13.76 -15.19
C GLU A 55 4.51 12.28 -15.04
N ILE A 56 3.49 11.94 -14.23
CA ILE A 56 3.02 10.55 -14.09
C ILE A 56 2.64 9.98 -15.46
N ARG A 57 1.84 10.72 -16.24
CA ARG A 57 1.40 10.31 -17.57
C ARG A 57 2.57 10.07 -18.52
N LYS A 58 3.55 10.97 -18.54
CA LYS A 58 4.75 10.86 -19.39
C LYS A 58 5.64 9.70 -18.98
N ILE A 59 5.83 9.46 -17.68
CA ILE A 59 6.62 8.33 -17.18
C ILE A 59 5.96 7.01 -17.59
N VAL A 60 4.65 6.87 -17.40
CA VAL A 60 3.90 5.68 -17.82
C VAL A 60 4.00 5.48 -19.32
N ALA A 61 3.81 6.53 -20.13
CA ALA A 61 3.94 6.48 -21.59
C ALA A 61 5.35 6.04 -22.03
N LEU A 62 6.41 6.57 -21.42
CA LEU A 62 7.79 6.16 -21.65
C LEU A 62 8.00 4.67 -21.35
N CYS A 63 7.47 4.19 -20.22
CA CYS A 63 7.60 2.79 -19.83
C CYS A 63 6.88 1.86 -20.80
N GLU A 64 5.66 2.21 -21.24
CA GLU A 64 4.91 1.42 -22.22
C GLU A 64 5.58 1.44 -23.59
N GLU A 65 6.06 2.59 -24.08
CA GLU A 65 6.76 2.71 -25.36
C GLU A 65 8.04 1.88 -25.42
N LYS A 66 8.81 1.87 -24.32
CA LYS A 66 10.10 1.16 -24.24
C LYS A 66 10.00 -0.23 -23.64
N GLU A 67 8.78 -0.72 -23.41
CA GLU A 67 8.51 -2.02 -22.78
C GLU A 67 9.26 -2.22 -21.44
N ILE A 68 9.35 -1.13 -20.65
CA ILE A 68 9.97 -1.16 -19.33
C ILE A 68 8.90 -1.55 -18.29
N PRO A 69 9.11 -2.59 -17.48
CA PRO A 69 8.22 -2.90 -16.38
C PRO A 69 8.09 -1.71 -15.43
N TRP A 70 6.89 -1.42 -14.98
CA TRP A 70 6.66 -0.35 -14.02
C TRP A 70 5.63 -0.71 -12.96
N PHE A 71 5.76 -0.09 -11.79
CA PHE A 71 4.86 -0.30 -10.66
C PHE A 71 4.65 1.00 -9.90
N VAL A 72 3.39 1.29 -9.54
CA VAL A 72 3.06 2.48 -8.73
C VAL A 72 3.00 2.12 -7.26
N THR A 73 3.72 2.85 -6.44
CA THR A 73 3.70 2.69 -4.99
C THR A 73 3.28 3.98 -4.27
N GLY A 74 2.52 3.81 -3.19
CA GLY A 74 2.32 4.84 -2.17
C GLY A 74 3.38 4.71 -1.06
N ASN A 75 2.94 4.60 0.19
CA ASN A 75 3.83 4.44 1.36
C ASN A 75 4.42 3.02 1.53
N GLY A 76 4.18 2.10 0.60
CA GLY A 76 4.70 0.72 0.69
C GLY A 76 4.18 -0.08 1.88
N SER A 77 3.02 0.28 2.44
CA SER A 77 2.48 -0.30 3.68
C SER A 77 1.82 -1.67 3.52
N ASN A 78 1.71 -2.17 2.31
CA ASN A 78 1.21 -3.50 1.97
C ASN A 78 2.10 -4.17 0.92
N LEU A 79 3.41 -3.89 0.93
CA LEU A 79 4.34 -4.29 -0.12
C LEU A 79 5.58 -4.96 0.49
N VAL A 80 5.98 -6.09 -0.11
CA VAL A 80 7.27 -6.74 0.08
C VAL A 80 7.93 -6.84 -1.29
N VAL A 81 9.11 -6.21 -1.44
CA VAL A 81 9.88 -6.26 -2.68
C VAL A 81 10.97 -7.32 -2.54
N SER A 82 11.19 -8.10 -3.60
CA SER A 82 12.22 -9.15 -3.65
C SER A 82 13.58 -8.65 -3.19
N ASP A 83 14.40 -9.54 -2.64
CA ASP A 83 15.79 -9.24 -2.29
C ASP A 83 16.64 -8.92 -3.54
N GLU A 84 16.26 -9.48 -4.70
CA GLU A 84 16.83 -9.15 -6.01
C GLU A 84 16.36 -7.77 -6.52
N GLY A 85 15.35 -7.18 -5.89
CA GLY A 85 14.82 -5.87 -6.24
C GLY A 85 13.71 -5.91 -7.30
N TYR A 86 13.63 -4.81 -8.06
CA TYR A 86 12.66 -4.65 -9.14
C TYR A 86 13.34 -4.12 -10.40
N HIS A 87 13.31 -4.91 -11.47
CA HIS A 87 13.88 -4.55 -12.76
C HIS A 87 12.89 -3.72 -13.57
N GLY A 88 12.92 -2.40 -13.38
CA GLY A 88 12.02 -1.46 -14.01
C GLY A 88 11.87 -0.16 -13.22
N VAL A 89 10.78 0.56 -13.49
CA VAL A 89 10.46 1.86 -12.87
C VAL A 89 9.49 1.68 -11.69
N ILE A 90 9.90 2.07 -10.50
CA ILE A 90 9.01 2.31 -9.37
C ILE A 90 8.58 3.77 -9.39
N LEU A 91 7.30 4.02 -9.62
CA LEU A 91 6.69 5.34 -9.61
C LEU A 91 6.07 5.57 -8.22
N SER A 92 6.70 6.44 -7.42
CA SER A 92 6.26 6.74 -6.06
C SER A 92 5.42 8.01 -6.01
N VAL A 93 4.12 7.86 -5.77
CA VAL A 93 3.23 9.02 -5.61
C VAL A 93 3.30 9.65 -4.21
N TYR A 94 3.86 8.93 -3.23
CA TYR A 94 3.85 9.34 -1.83
C TYR A 94 4.66 10.60 -1.53
N LYS A 95 5.87 10.74 -2.13
CA LYS A 95 6.80 11.80 -1.76
C LYS A 95 6.31 13.19 -2.19
N ASN A 96 5.97 13.35 -3.46
CA ASN A 96 5.79 14.66 -4.08
C ASN A 96 4.37 14.90 -4.59
N PHE A 97 3.60 13.86 -4.85
CA PHE A 97 2.26 13.98 -5.45
C PHE A 97 1.17 14.00 -4.37
N GLN A 98 1.19 15.03 -3.53
CA GLN A 98 0.24 15.20 -2.42
C GLN A 98 -0.58 16.50 -2.59
N GLY A 99 -1.75 16.53 -1.96
CA GLY A 99 -2.63 17.68 -1.91
C GLY A 99 -3.99 17.30 -1.35
N ILE A 100 -4.53 18.13 -0.46
CA ILE A 100 -5.83 17.94 0.17
C ILE A 100 -6.58 19.27 0.10
N LYS A 101 -7.81 19.24 -0.40
CA LYS A 101 -8.69 20.42 -0.48
C LYS A 101 -10.05 20.04 0.11
N VAL A 102 -10.52 20.82 1.07
CA VAL A 102 -11.85 20.65 1.69
C VAL A 102 -12.79 21.72 1.15
N GLU A 103 -13.96 21.30 0.64
CA GLU A 103 -14.99 22.18 0.07
C GLU A 103 -16.38 21.71 0.56
N GLY A 104 -16.93 22.42 1.53
CA GLY A 104 -18.18 21.99 2.17
C GLY A 104 -17.99 20.63 2.86
N ASN A 105 -18.79 19.65 2.45
CA ASN A 105 -18.70 18.27 2.95
C ASN A 105 -17.90 17.33 2.04
N ARG A 106 -17.15 17.87 1.08
CA ARG A 106 -16.30 17.12 0.15
C ARG A 106 -14.83 17.34 0.45
N ILE A 107 -14.05 16.29 0.29
CA ILE A 107 -12.58 16.35 0.33
C ILE A 107 -12.05 15.81 -0.99
N ARG A 108 -11.33 16.66 -1.73
CA ARG A 108 -10.54 16.23 -2.87
C ARG A 108 -9.09 16.04 -2.44
N ALA A 109 -8.52 14.88 -2.73
CA ALA A 109 -7.14 14.63 -2.39
C ALA A 109 -6.40 13.90 -3.51
N LYS A 110 -5.11 14.22 -3.67
CA LYS A 110 -4.21 13.54 -4.60
C LYS A 110 -3.81 12.17 -4.05
N ALA A 111 -3.49 11.25 -4.95
CA ALA A 111 -3.22 9.84 -4.64
C ALA A 111 -2.10 9.61 -3.62
N GLY A 112 -1.10 10.50 -3.56
CA GLY A 112 0.02 10.42 -2.61
C GLY A 112 -0.30 10.93 -1.20
N SER A 113 -1.46 11.59 -0.99
CA SER A 113 -1.85 12.09 0.33
C SER A 113 -2.09 10.94 1.30
N MET A 114 -1.54 11.03 2.50
CA MET A 114 -1.72 10.02 3.53
C MET A 114 -3.17 9.99 4.04
N LEU A 115 -3.73 8.80 4.22
CA LEU A 115 -5.08 8.63 4.77
C LEU A 115 -5.22 9.28 6.16
N VAL A 116 -4.18 9.22 6.99
CA VAL A 116 -4.16 9.90 8.30
C VAL A 116 -4.25 11.42 8.15
N SER A 117 -3.57 12.01 7.15
CA SER A 117 -3.62 13.46 6.90
C SER A 117 -4.98 13.90 6.39
N ILE A 118 -5.61 13.12 5.51
CA ILE A 118 -6.97 13.36 5.04
C ILE A 118 -7.98 13.27 6.20
N SER A 119 -7.82 12.26 7.07
CA SER A 119 -8.66 12.08 8.26
C SER A 119 -8.54 13.25 9.25
N GLN A 120 -7.33 13.80 9.41
CA GLN A 120 -7.13 15.01 10.22
C GLN A 120 -7.78 16.25 9.60
N ALA A 121 -7.64 16.44 8.28
CA ALA A 121 -8.30 17.55 7.59
C ALA A 121 -9.83 17.44 7.68
N ALA A 122 -10.39 16.23 7.59
CA ALA A 122 -11.81 15.99 7.80
C ALA A 122 -12.26 16.41 9.21
N ARG A 123 -11.54 15.99 10.25
CA ARG A 123 -11.82 16.39 11.64
C ARG A 123 -11.76 17.91 11.81
N GLU A 124 -10.73 18.56 11.29
CA GLU A 124 -10.57 20.02 11.40
C GLU A 124 -11.70 20.80 10.73
N ALA A 125 -12.28 20.20 9.67
CA ALA A 125 -13.46 20.74 8.99
C ALA A 125 -14.79 20.35 9.66
N GLY A 126 -14.80 19.51 10.72
CA GLY A 126 -16.02 19.01 11.33
C GLY A 126 -16.78 18.02 10.44
N LEU A 127 -16.02 17.15 9.74
CA LEU A 127 -16.56 16.15 8.83
C LEU A 127 -16.28 14.74 9.39
N SER A 128 -17.34 13.99 9.64
CA SER A 128 -17.32 12.59 10.11
C SER A 128 -17.40 11.62 8.93
N GLY A 129 -16.87 10.40 9.12
CA GLY A 129 -16.85 9.30 8.15
C GLY A 129 -15.47 8.83 7.78
N MET A 130 -14.41 9.56 8.17
CA MET A 130 -13.02 9.23 7.85
C MET A 130 -12.24 8.69 9.07
N GLU A 131 -12.88 8.51 10.23
CA GLU A 131 -12.23 8.13 11.49
C GLU A 131 -11.56 6.75 11.39
N PHE A 132 -12.18 5.80 10.66
CA PHE A 132 -11.63 4.47 10.46
C PHE A 132 -10.24 4.47 9.80
N ALA A 133 -9.97 5.48 8.98
CA ALA A 133 -8.75 5.60 8.21
C ALA A 133 -7.61 6.31 8.96
N SER A 134 -7.91 6.93 10.12
CA SER A 134 -6.95 7.73 10.91
C SER A 134 -5.69 6.99 11.39
N GLY A 135 -5.73 5.66 11.37
CA GLY A 135 -4.58 4.82 11.72
C GLY A 135 -4.04 3.97 10.57
N ILE A 136 -4.61 4.04 9.36
CA ILE A 136 -4.13 3.27 8.21
C ILE A 136 -2.87 3.95 7.63
N PRO A 137 -1.71 3.27 7.58
CA PRO A 137 -0.45 3.87 7.15
C PRO A 137 -0.31 3.94 5.61
N GLY A 138 -1.42 3.99 4.89
CA GLY A 138 -1.48 4.04 3.42
C GLY A 138 -1.72 5.44 2.88
N THR A 139 -1.48 5.60 1.58
CA THR A 139 -1.89 6.77 0.81
C THR A 139 -3.30 6.58 0.25
N LEU A 140 -3.95 7.67 -0.18
CA LEU A 140 -5.26 7.64 -0.81
C LEU A 140 -5.30 6.66 -2.00
N GLY A 141 -4.33 6.75 -2.92
CA GLY A 141 -4.28 5.87 -4.10
C GLY A 141 -4.22 4.39 -3.72
N GLY A 142 -3.39 4.03 -2.74
CA GLY A 142 -3.33 2.66 -2.21
C GLY A 142 -4.62 2.26 -1.49
N GLY A 143 -5.22 3.18 -0.74
CA GLY A 143 -6.49 2.99 -0.05
C GLY A 143 -7.65 2.71 -1.01
N VAL A 144 -7.78 3.50 -2.07
CA VAL A 144 -8.80 3.30 -3.13
C VAL A 144 -8.57 1.98 -3.87
N ARG A 145 -7.32 1.72 -4.31
CA ARG A 145 -6.98 0.50 -5.04
C ARG A 145 -7.36 -0.78 -4.28
N MET A 146 -7.21 -0.77 -2.97
CA MET A 146 -7.45 -1.92 -2.10
C MET A 146 -8.81 -1.87 -1.38
N ASN A 147 -9.64 -0.87 -1.63
CA ASN A 147 -10.81 -0.59 -0.80
C ASN A 147 -10.44 -0.72 0.69
N ALA A 148 -9.43 0.05 1.11
CA ALA A 148 -8.89 -0.06 2.47
C ALA A 148 -9.97 0.18 3.51
N GLY A 149 -9.98 -0.64 4.55
CA GLY A 149 -10.96 -0.54 5.62
C GLY A 149 -10.42 -1.04 6.95
N ALA A 150 -10.97 -0.50 8.01
CA ALA A 150 -10.69 -0.88 9.39
C ALA A 150 -11.89 -0.54 10.27
N TYR A 151 -12.11 -1.33 11.33
CA TYR A 151 -13.12 -1.05 12.37
C TYR A 151 -14.54 -0.76 11.86
N GLY A 152 -14.93 -1.39 10.75
CA GLY A 152 -16.27 -1.30 10.18
C GLY A 152 -16.48 -0.22 9.11
N GLY A 153 -15.48 0.64 8.85
CA GLY A 153 -15.50 1.59 7.72
C GLY A 153 -14.57 1.16 6.60
N GLU A 154 -14.91 1.50 5.37
CA GLU A 154 -14.15 1.21 4.15
C GLU A 154 -14.14 2.42 3.21
N MET A 155 -13.16 2.48 2.29
CA MET A 155 -13.10 3.56 1.30
C MET A 155 -14.37 3.65 0.43
N LYS A 156 -15.00 2.53 0.09
CA LYS A 156 -16.27 2.49 -0.67
C LYS A 156 -17.40 3.28 -0.01
N ASP A 157 -17.35 3.47 1.32
CA ASP A 157 -18.44 4.15 2.04
C ASP A 157 -18.40 5.66 1.78
N ILE A 158 -17.23 6.21 1.49
CA ILE A 158 -16.98 7.65 1.40
C ILE A 158 -16.50 8.15 0.02
N VAL A 159 -15.94 7.27 -0.84
CA VAL A 159 -15.50 7.65 -2.19
C VAL A 159 -16.69 7.93 -3.09
N GLN A 160 -16.67 9.07 -3.80
CA GLN A 160 -17.67 9.46 -4.81
C GLN A 160 -17.15 9.17 -6.20
N ASN A 161 -15.97 9.70 -6.52
CA ASN A 161 -15.31 9.46 -7.80
C ASN A 161 -13.80 9.33 -7.60
N VAL A 162 -13.13 8.79 -8.61
CA VAL A 162 -11.68 8.61 -8.65
C VAL A 162 -11.16 9.03 -10.01
N THR A 163 -10.23 9.98 -10.01
CA THR A 163 -9.45 10.31 -11.21
C THR A 163 -8.35 9.28 -11.39
N VAL A 164 -8.30 8.66 -12.56
CA VAL A 164 -7.32 7.63 -12.92
C VAL A 164 -6.60 7.96 -14.21
N LEU A 165 -5.37 7.47 -14.32
CA LEU A 165 -4.67 7.31 -15.58
C LEU A 165 -4.84 5.85 -16.00
N THR A 166 -5.37 5.63 -17.19
CA THR A 166 -5.55 4.31 -17.81
C THR A 166 -4.23 3.83 -18.43
N ARG A 167 -4.15 2.56 -18.81
CA ARG A 167 -2.93 2.01 -19.45
C ARG A 167 -2.65 2.59 -20.84
N ASP A 168 -3.68 3.02 -21.56
CA ASP A 168 -3.61 3.70 -22.85
C ASP A 168 -3.31 5.21 -22.73
N GLY A 169 -3.04 5.70 -21.52
CA GLY A 169 -2.58 7.07 -21.27
C GLY A 169 -3.70 8.12 -21.17
N GLU A 170 -4.97 7.69 -21.09
CA GLU A 170 -6.10 8.58 -20.89
C GLU A 170 -6.31 8.90 -19.41
N ILE A 171 -6.63 10.15 -19.08
CA ILE A 171 -7.11 10.54 -17.76
C ILE A 171 -8.64 10.47 -17.77
N ARG A 172 -9.20 9.68 -16.86
CA ARG A 172 -10.64 9.47 -16.72
C ARG A 172 -11.07 9.68 -15.29
N GLU A 173 -12.28 10.16 -15.12
CA GLU A 173 -13.01 10.13 -13.84
C GLU A 173 -13.93 8.89 -13.83
N LEU A 174 -13.82 8.07 -12.81
CA LEU A 174 -14.66 6.91 -12.58
C LEU A 174 -15.59 7.21 -11.42
N GLU A 175 -16.88 7.09 -11.65
CA GLU A 175 -17.90 7.23 -10.62
C GLU A 175 -17.88 6.02 -9.68
N LYS A 176 -18.47 6.18 -8.49
CA LYS A 176 -18.47 5.17 -7.43
C LYS A 176 -18.94 3.79 -7.92
N GLU A 177 -19.96 3.75 -8.76
CA GLU A 177 -20.55 2.52 -9.30
C GLU A 177 -19.61 1.78 -10.23
N GLU A 178 -18.71 2.50 -10.91
CA GLU A 178 -17.70 1.94 -11.83
C GLU A 178 -16.50 1.34 -11.09
N LEU A 179 -16.30 1.69 -9.82
CA LEU A 179 -15.13 1.29 -9.05
C LEU A 179 -15.14 -0.18 -8.63
N GLY A 180 -16.30 -0.85 -8.65
CA GLY A 180 -16.42 -2.28 -8.37
C GLY A 180 -15.80 -2.69 -7.03
N PHE A 181 -15.96 -1.88 -5.99
CA PHE A 181 -15.38 -2.11 -4.69
C PHE A 181 -15.85 -3.40 -4.04
N GLY A 182 -14.91 -4.24 -3.67
CA GLY A 182 -15.09 -5.45 -2.89
C GLY A 182 -14.09 -5.56 -1.74
N TYR A 183 -14.07 -6.69 -1.05
CA TYR A 183 -13.10 -6.93 0.00
C TYR A 183 -11.68 -7.01 -0.57
N ARG A 184 -10.86 -5.99 -0.30
CA ARG A 184 -9.49 -5.82 -0.83
C ARG A 184 -9.43 -5.83 -2.37
N ALA A 185 -10.48 -5.34 -3.02
CA ALA A 185 -10.64 -5.34 -4.46
C ALA A 185 -11.22 -4.02 -4.98
N SER A 186 -10.85 -3.64 -6.18
CA SER A 186 -11.45 -2.58 -6.98
C SER A 186 -11.08 -2.77 -8.46
N VAL A 187 -11.85 -2.17 -9.36
CA VAL A 187 -11.55 -2.14 -10.81
C VAL A 187 -10.16 -1.54 -11.09
N ILE A 188 -9.70 -0.63 -10.25
CA ILE A 188 -8.35 -0.04 -10.34
C ILE A 188 -7.27 -1.11 -10.33
N LYS A 189 -7.38 -2.08 -9.41
CA LYS A 189 -6.44 -3.20 -9.30
C LYS A 189 -6.51 -4.12 -10.51
N ASP A 190 -7.72 -4.46 -10.95
CA ASP A 190 -7.95 -5.44 -12.00
C ASP A 190 -7.54 -4.92 -13.38
N ARG A 191 -7.76 -3.64 -13.64
CA ARG A 191 -7.39 -2.99 -14.91
C ARG A 191 -5.98 -2.38 -14.90
N GLY A 192 -5.30 -2.37 -13.76
CA GLY A 192 -3.97 -1.80 -13.62
C GLY A 192 -3.93 -0.29 -13.84
N TYR A 193 -4.99 0.43 -13.46
CA TYR A 193 -5.06 1.88 -13.54
C TYR A 193 -4.21 2.52 -12.45
N VAL A 194 -3.73 3.74 -12.71
CA VAL A 194 -3.04 4.58 -11.74
C VAL A 194 -4.03 5.58 -11.15
N VAL A 195 -4.24 5.54 -9.84
CA VAL A 195 -5.02 6.57 -9.15
C VAL A 195 -4.23 7.88 -9.13
N LEU A 196 -4.84 8.95 -9.62
CA LEU A 196 -4.30 10.32 -9.55
C LEU A 196 -4.90 11.08 -8.36
N GLY A 197 -6.18 10.89 -8.09
CA GLY A 197 -6.89 11.53 -6.99
C GLY A 197 -8.26 10.92 -6.77
N ALA A 198 -8.94 11.37 -5.72
CA ALA A 198 -10.33 10.99 -5.45
C ALA A 198 -11.07 12.13 -4.76
N GLU A 199 -12.38 12.17 -4.96
CA GLU A 199 -13.32 12.97 -4.18
C GLU A 199 -14.01 12.07 -3.14
N LEU A 200 -13.97 12.51 -1.90
CA LEU A 200 -14.61 11.86 -0.76
C LEU A 200 -15.81 12.70 -0.31
N MET A 201 -16.93 12.06 -0.06
CA MET A 201 -18.13 12.68 0.50
C MET A 201 -18.27 12.27 1.96
N LEU A 202 -18.26 13.25 2.85
CA LEU A 202 -18.36 13.06 4.28
C LEU A 202 -19.63 13.74 4.82
N VAL A 203 -19.94 13.52 6.08
CA VAL A 203 -21.11 14.14 6.72
C VAL A 203 -20.67 15.13 7.78
N PRO A 204 -21.38 16.27 7.98
CA PRO A 204 -21.11 17.17 9.09
C PRO A 204 -21.21 16.43 10.42
N GLY A 205 -20.26 16.70 11.33
CA GLY A 205 -20.19 16.08 12.64
C GLY A 205 -19.54 17.00 13.67
N ASP A 206 -19.67 16.63 14.94
CA ASP A 206 -19.01 17.35 16.03
C ASP A 206 -17.52 17.00 16.08
N LYS A 207 -16.65 18.01 16.16
CA LYS A 207 -15.19 17.81 16.13
C LYS A 207 -14.66 17.04 17.34
N GLU A 208 -15.28 17.18 18.49
CA GLU A 208 -14.88 16.50 19.73
C GLU A 208 -15.30 15.02 19.66
N GLU A 209 -16.49 14.71 19.15
CA GLU A 209 -16.94 13.34 18.92
C GLU A 209 -16.06 12.62 17.88
N ILE A 210 -15.74 13.30 16.77
CA ILE A 210 -14.82 12.77 15.75
C ILE A 210 -13.45 12.48 16.38
N LEU A 211 -12.90 13.42 17.15
CA LEU A 211 -11.61 13.23 17.84
C LEU A 211 -11.66 12.08 18.83
N ALA A 212 -12.71 12.00 19.64
CA ALA A 212 -12.91 10.92 20.61
C ALA A 212 -12.95 9.55 19.89
N ARG A 213 -13.65 9.46 18.77
CA ARG A 213 -13.70 8.25 17.96
C ARG A 213 -12.34 7.88 17.37
N MET A 214 -11.61 8.84 16.79
CA MET A 214 -10.25 8.63 16.29
C MET A 214 -9.31 8.13 17.40
N GLN A 215 -9.41 8.70 18.60
CA GLN A 215 -8.59 8.28 19.75
C GLN A 215 -8.96 6.87 20.23
N GLU A 216 -10.24 6.53 20.28
CA GLU A 216 -10.71 5.18 20.59
C GLU A 216 -10.10 4.15 19.61
N LEU A 217 -10.17 4.43 18.30
CA LEU A 217 -9.64 3.56 17.26
C LEU A 217 -8.12 3.43 17.35
N LYS A 218 -7.42 4.54 17.64
CA LYS A 218 -5.98 4.55 17.89
C LYS A 218 -5.62 3.67 19.08
N ASN A 219 -6.33 3.77 20.19
CA ASN A 219 -6.07 2.98 21.39
C ASN A 219 -6.27 1.48 21.11
N LYS A 220 -7.37 1.09 20.45
CA LYS A 220 -7.62 -0.29 20.00
C LYS A 220 -6.50 -0.82 19.11
N ARG A 221 -5.93 0.05 18.25
CA ARG A 221 -4.83 -0.32 17.36
C ARG A 221 -3.54 -0.53 18.14
N VAL A 222 -3.17 0.39 19.02
CA VAL A 222 -1.98 0.29 19.88
C VAL A 222 -2.05 -0.94 20.76
N GLU A 223 -3.22 -1.25 21.31
CA GLU A 223 -3.42 -2.44 22.15
C GLU A 223 -3.22 -3.75 21.37
N LYS A 224 -3.73 -3.82 20.14
CA LYS A 224 -3.86 -5.09 19.40
C LYS A 224 -2.79 -5.34 18.34
N GLN A 225 -2.13 -4.29 17.80
CA GLN A 225 -1.20 -4.44 16.69
C GLN A 225 0.25 -4.20 17.12
N PRO A 226 1.22 -4.89 16.50
CA PRO A 226 2.65 -4.77 16.83
C PRO A 226 3.26 -3.52 16.16
N LEU A 227 2.78 -2.32 16.52
CA LEU A 227 3.16 -1.06 15.87
C LEU A 227 4.63 -0.67 16.12
N GLU A 228 5.27 -1.28 17.09
CA GLU A 228 6.68 -1.12 17.44
C GLU A 228 7.65 -1.81 16.46
N TYR A 229 7.12 -2.69 15.62
CA TYR A 229 7.92 -3.42 14.62
C TYR A 229 7.56 -3.03 13.19
N PRO A 230 8.53 -3.04 12.27
CA PRO A 230 8.24 -2.93 10.84
C PRO A 230 7.36 -4.10 10.37
N SER A 231 6.30 -3.79 9.61
CA SER A 231 5.38 -4.79 9.05
C SER A 231 4.67 -4.24 7.81
N ALA A 232 3.97 -5.10 7.07
CA ALA A 232 3.12 -4.72 5.95
C ALA A 232 1.62 -4.90 6.28
N GLY A 233 1.23 -4.67 7.55
CA GLY A 233 -0.14 -4.88 7.99
C GLY A 233 -0.50 -6.37 8.18
N SER A 234 -1.78 -6.72 7.95
CA SER A 234 -2.23 -8.10 8.00
C SER A 234 -1.61 -8.91 6.86
N ALA A 235 -1.01 -10.07 7.21
CA ALA A 235 -0.32 -10.90 6.22
C ALA A 235 -1.27 -11.64 5.27
N PHE A 236 -2.46 -12.01 5.77
CA PHE A 236 -3.42 -12.82 5.04
C PHE A 236 -4.79 -12.15 4.99
N LYS A 237 -5.51 -12.35 3.90
CA LYS A 237 -6.93 -12.05 3.78
C LYS A 237 -7.71 -12.87 4.81
N ARG A 238 -8.87 -12.35 5.18
CA ARG A 238 -9.80 -13.07 6.05
C ARG A 238 -10.47 -14.22 5.28
N PRO A 239 -10.24 -15.49 5.66
CA PRO A 239 -10.95 -16.61 5.04
C PRO A 239 -12.44 -16.59 5.41
N GLU A 240 -13.26 -17.16 4.55
CA GLU A 240 -14.70 -17.28 4.81
C GLU A 240 -14.94 -18.12 6.09
N GLY A 241 -15.74 -17.61 7.00
CA GLY A 241 -16.05 -18.25 8.27
C GLY A 241 -14.93 -18.22 9.33
N TYR A 242 -13.75 -17.68 9.03
CA TYR A 242 -12.60 -17.72 9.92
C TYR A 242 -11.93 -16.35 10.09
N PHE A 243 -11.00 -16.28 11.05
CA PHE A 243 -10.06 -15.18 11.22
C PHE A 243 -8.64 -15.71 10.99
N ALA A 244 -7.92 -15.17 10.01
CA ALA A 244 -6.58 -15.64 9.66
C ALA A 244 -5.62 -15.65 10.86
N GLY A 245 -5.57 -14.55 11.65
CA GLY A 245 -4.72 -14.47 12.84
C GLY A 245 -5.05 -15.52 13.91
N LYS A 246 -6.34 -15.89 14.05
CA LYS A 246 -6.74 -16.97 14.96
C LYS A 246 -6.27 -18.33 14.47
N LEU A 247 -6.42 -18.63 13.17
CA LEU A 247 -5.94 -19.90 12.61
C LEU A 247 -4.41 -20.03 12.77
N VAL A 248 -3.65 -18.95 12.55
CA VAL A 248 -2.19 -18.94 12.75
C VAL A 248 -1.84 -19.17 14.23
N MET A 249 -2.57 -18.57 15.16
CA MET A 249 -2.39 -18.77 16.60
C MET A 249 -2.72 -20.20 17.01
N ASP A 250 -3.87 -20.72 16.57
CA ASP A 250 -4.35 -22.07 16.91
C ASP A 250 -3.44 -23.16 16.28
N ALA A 251 -2.75 -22.84 15.17
CA ALA A 251 -1.71 -23.69 14.58
C ALA A 251 -0.40 -23.74 15.42
N GLY A 252 -0.34 -23.02 16.54
CA GLY A 252 0.85 -22.95 17.39
C GLY A 252 1.99 -22.12 16.82
N LEU A 253 1.67 -21.16 15.92
CA LEU A 253 2.68 -20.37 15.20
C LEU A 253 2.94 -18.98 15.81
N SER A 254 2.42 -18.68 16.99
CA SER A 254 2.74 -17.43 17.71
C SER A 254 4.24 -17.36 17.97
N GLY A 255 4.90 -16.29 17.55
CA GLY A 255 6.34 -16.13 17.69
C GLY A 255 7.21 -16.97 16.75
N TYR A 256 6.61 -17.79 15.87
CA TYR A 256 7.36 -18.59 14.88
C TYR A 256 8.13 -17.69 13.92
N ALA A 257 9.37 -18.03 13.62
CA ALA A 257 10.28 -17.20 12.84
C ALA A 257 11.02 -17.98 11.76
N VAL A 258 11.32 -17.28 10.67
CA VAL A 258 12.23 -17.72 9.60
C VAL A 258 13.20 -16.57 9.35
N GLY A 259 14.50 -16.79 9.57
CA GLY A 259 15.48 -15.71 9.52
C GLY A 259 15.09 -14.55 10.44
N GLY A 260 15.02 -13.34 9.89
CA GLY A 260 14.59 -12.14 10.61
C GLY A 260 13.09 -11.87 10.58
N ALA A 261 12.29 -12.65 9.82
CA ALA A 261 10.83 -12.52 9.75
C ALA A 261 10.17 -13.37 10.84
N LYS A 262 9.16 -12.80 11.54
CA LYS A 262 8.52 -13.45 12.68
C LYS A 262 7.01 -13.23 12.68
N VAL A 263 6.23 -14.22 13.12
CA VAL A 263 4.81 -14.05 13.47
C VAL A 263 4.73 -13.26 14.77
N SER A 264 3.99 -12.15 14.77
CA SER A 264 3.82 -11.35 15.97
C SER A 264 3.09 -12.10 17.07
N GLU A 265 3.64 -12.10 18.27
CA GLU A 265 3.00 -12.67 19.47
C GLU A 265 1.79 -11.85 19.90
N LYS A 266 1.81 -10.54 19.64
CA LYS A 266 0.72 -9.63 19.97
C LYS A 266 -0.50 -9.81 19.07
N HIS A 267 -0.27 -10.14 17.79
CA HIS A 267 -1.32 -10.38 16.81
C HIS A 267 -0.82 -11.32 15.71
N CYS A 268 -1.17 -12.60 15.78
CA CYS A 268 -0.67 -13.63 14.86
C CYS A 268 -1.09 -13.46 13.38
N GLY A 269 -1.96 -12.49 13.06
CA GLY A 269 -2.25 -12.08 11.67
C GLY A 269 -1.20 -11.13 11.08
N PHE A 270 -0.23 -10.66 11.89
CA PHE A 270 0.85 -9.78 11.46
C PHE A 270 2.17 -10.53 11.40
N LEU A 271 2.88 -10.35 10.31
CA LEU A 271 4.30 -10.68 10.21
C LEU A 271 5.11 -9.42 10.46
N ILE A 272 6.20 -9.54 11.20
CA ILE A 272 7.07 -8.45 11.60
C ILE A 272 8.51 -8.71 11.17
N ASN A 273 9.25 -7.64 10.91
CA ASN A 273 10.69 -7.68 10.83
C ASN A 273 11.25 -7.53 12.25
N ALA A 274 11.68 -8.64 12.84
CA ALA A 274 12.26 -8.67 14.19
C ALA A 274 13.73 -8.25 14.22
N GLY A 275 14.29 -7.91 13.05
CA GLY A 275 15.67 -7.48 12.83
C GLY A 275 16.36 -8.30 11.74
N GLY A 276 16.84 -7.59 10.71
CA GLY A 276 17.59 -8.20 9.61
C GLY A 276 16.79 -9.15 8.70
N ALA A 277 15.47 -9.06 8.68
CA ALA A 277 14.64 -9.85 7.76
C ALA A 277 14.98 -9.56 6.30
N THR A 278 14.93 -10.60 5.47
CA THR A 278 14.94 -10.52 4.01
C THR A 278 13.55 -10.74 3.43
N ALA A 279 13.31 -10.37 2.19
CA ALA A 279 12.06 -10.67 1.51
C ALA A 279 11.85 -12.18 1.34
N SER A 280 12.93 -12.91 1.14
CA SER A 280 12.94 -14.39 1.10
C SER A 280 12.52 -15.01 2.43
N ASP A 281 12.94 -14.46 3.58
CA ASP A 281 12.49 -14.90 4.91
C ASP A 281 10.98 -14.73 5.06
N VAL A 282 10.44 -13.57 4.61
CA VAL A 282 8.99 -13.29 4.67
C VAL A 282 8.20 -14.26 3.80
N MET A 283 8.66 -14.51 2.58
CA MET A 283 8.00 -15.44 1.66
C MET A 283 7.99 -16.86 2.22
N GLU A 284 9.14 -17.32 2.72
CA GLU A 284 9.25 -18.67 3.29
C GLU A 284 8.39 -18.81 4.56
N LEU A 285 8.37 -17.80 5.43
CA LEU A 285 7.48 -17.78 6.61
C LEU A 285 6.02 -17.91 6.20
N ILE A 286 5.58 -17.19 5.16
CA ILE A 286 4.21 -17.28 4.64
C ILE A 286 3.91 -18.67 4.12
N ARG A 287 4.81 -19.30 3.35
CA ARG A 287 4.64 -20.67 2.83
C ARG A 287 4.48 -21.69 3.95
N GLN A 288 5.30 -21.58 4.99
CA GLN A 288 5.23 -22.48 6.14
C GLN A 288 3.94 -22.30 6.95
N ILE A 289 3.48 -21.05 7.14
CA ILE A 289 2.19 -20.77 7.79
C ILE A 289 1.04 -21.37 6.97
N GLN A 290 1.03 -21.14 5.66
CA GLN A 290 0.00 -21.70 4.77
C GLN A 290 -0.05 -23.21 4.83
N ALA A 291 1.11 -23.87 4.78
CA ALA A 291 1.20 -25.34 4.85
C ALA A 291 0.63 -25.89 6.18
N LYS A 292 1.05 -25.31 7.32
CA LYS A 292 0.60 -25.76 8.64
C LYS A 292 -0.89 -25.49 8.88
N VAL A 293 -1.41 -24.32 8.49
CA VAL A 293 -2.84 -24.03 8.65
C VAL A 293 -3.69 -24.93 7.75
N LYS A 294 -3.23 -25.19 6.52
CA LYS A 294 -3.92 -26.12 5.61
C LYS A 294 -3.93 -27.56 6.14
N GLU A 295 -2.80 -28.02 6.68
CA GLU A 295 -2.67 -29.37 7.27
C GLU A 295 -3.62 -29.55 8.47
N GLN A 296 -3.69 -28.56 9.37
CA GLN A 296 -4.44 -28.71 10.63
C GLN A 296 -5.93 -28.39 10.49
N PHE A 297 -6.29 -27.44 9.64
CA PHE A 297 -7.66 -26.90 9.56
C PHE A 297 -8.30 -27.05 8.18
N GLY A 298 -7.57 -27.53 7.17
CA GLY A 298 -8.07 -27.62 5.79
C GLY A 298 -8.26 -26.27 5.09
N VAL A 299 -7.89 -25.16 5.73
CA VAL A 299 -8.10 -23.79 5.22
C VAL A 299 -6.87 -23.31 4.46
N GLN A 300 -7.06 -22.87 3.21
CA GLN A 300 -6.02 -22.25 2.42
C GLN A 300 -6.00 -20.74 2.71
N LEU A 301 -4.92 -20.24 3.36
CA LEU A 301 -4.72 -18.82 3.57
C LEU A 301 -4.24 -18.14 2.27
N GLU A 302 -4.82 -16.99 1.93
CA GLU A 302 -4.38 -16.16 0.83
C GLU A 302 -3.60 -14.94 1.38
N PRO A 303 -2.39 -14.65 0.87
CA PRO A 303 -1.68 -13.44 1.25
C PRO A 303 -2.47 -12.17 0.90
N GLU A 304 -2.52 -11.21 1.84
CA GLU A 304 -2.99 -9.85 1.59
C GLU A 304 -1.82 -8.95 1.15
N ILE A 305 -0.62 -9.23 1.66
CA ILE A 305 0.63 -8.57 1.28
C ILE A 305 0.88 -8.78 -0.22
N GLN A 306 1.26 -7.70 -0.90
CA GLN A 306 1.66 -7.76 -2.31
C GLN A 306 3.16 -8.03 -2.41
N PHE A 307 3.54 -8.95 -3.29
CA PHE A 307 4.93 -9.26 -3.61
C PHE A 307 5.30 -8.63 -4.94
N LEU A 308 6.47 -8.03 -5.02
CA LEU A 308 6.97 -7.36 -6.21
C LEU A 308 8.41 -7.80 -6.51
N GLY A 309 8.69 -8.16 -7.76
CA GLY A 309 9.95 -8.74 -8.20
C GLY A 309 9.90 -10.26 -8.27
N GLU A 310 11.05 -10.90 -8.47
CA GLU A 310 11.19 -12.36 -8.58
C GLU A 310 11.42 -12.99 -7.19
N PHE A 311 10.72 -14.11 -6.87
CA PHE A 311 10.77 -14.79 -5.58
C PHE A 311 11.01 -16.29 -5.72
#